data_2a0c0a3a59f9204961ccecdfe929a13c
#
_entry.id   2a0c0a3a59f9204961ccecdfe929a13c
#
_cell.length_a   1.000
_cell.length_b   1.000
_cell.length_c   1.000
_cell.angle_alpha   90.00
_cell.angle_beta   90.00
_cell.angle_gamma   90.00
#
_symmetry.space_group_name_H-M   'P 1'
#
loop_
_entity.id
_entity.type
_entity.pdbx_description
1 polymer ?
#
loop_
_entity_poly.entity_id
_entity_poly.type
_entity_poly.pdbx_seq_one_letter_code
_entity_poly.pdbx_strand_id
1 'polypeptide(L)'
;VMTDTASTLPAVYAAAKTPQAGAATADLVRGLGAAAQPDIVAARRLFHRFPEVSGHESNTQKLLCEQLDDLGVPYQKLENNGIIATIAGTAPGAYGADGTPARRVALRADMDALPVTEETGLPFASENPGVMHACGHDAHMAMMLGAVRILRDAADSLAGEVRIIFQPAEEISIGALSMIKAGALEGVDAIYGAHIWSEVPAGTVSCAPGQRMANTDWFRIDIDGVSAHGSMPHKGVDAVVVGAEMVTALQVLVSRDVSPFEPVVVTVGEFHGGQARNIMAGHAWLTGTVRTWSERLRSEVPDRLERIVSRIAHAFGAKARFTFEKGNAGLANDPMCAEVARQAVVDMLGEQGVADYRGTLSGEDFSEYLNIVPGVFCFVGTRNPEV
;
A
#
# COMPACT_ATOMS: atom_id res chain seq x y z
N VAL A 1 -17.92 -12.18 26.04
CA VAL A 1 -17.22 -13.39 25.62
C VAL A 1 -17.14 -13.32 24.12
N MET A 2 -16.13 -12.66 23.60
CA MET A 2 -15.81 -12.62 22.17
C MET A 2 -14.92 -13.83 21.89
N THR A 3 -15.38 -14.68 21.02
CA THR A 3 -14.59 -15.79 20.48
C THR A 3 -13.48 -15.21 19.60
N ASP A 4 -12.27 -15.47 20.07
CA ASP A 4 -11.03 -15.25 19.35
C ASP A 4 -11.07 -16.09 18.06
N THR A 5 -11.40 -15.48 16.92
CA THR A 5 -11.21 -16.10 15.62
C THR A 5 -9.75 -15.91 15.22
N ALA A 6 -8.85 -16.59 15.95
CA ALA A 6 -7.54 -16.86 15.43
C ALA A 6 -7.72 -17.63 14.11
N SER A 7 -7.35 -17.01 12.99
CA SER A 7 -7.28 -17.62 11.68
C SER A 7 -6.48 -18.92 11.84
N THR A 8 -7.17 -20.06 11.82
CA THR A 8 -6.50 -21.36 11.77
C THR A 8 -5.93 -21.52 10.39
N LEU A 9 -4.65 -21.16 10.23
CA LEU A 9 -3.86 -21.54 9.06
C LEU A 9 -4.02 -23.05 8.83
N PRO A 10 -4.14 -23.52 7.58
CA PRO A 10 -4.20 -24.94 7.29
C PRO A 10 -3.03 -25.66 7.95
N ALA A 11 -3.29 -26.82 8.55
CA ALA A 11 -2.30 -27.62 9.30
C ALA A 11 -1.02 -27.97 8.51
N VAL A 12 -0.98 -27.69 7.21
CA VAL A 12 0.17 -27.84 6.31
C VAL A 12 1.34 -26.92 6.71
N TYR A 13 1.07 -25.78 7.36
CA TYR A 13 2.10 -24.82 7.78
C TYR A 13 2.73 -25.15 9.14
N ALA A 14 2.06 -25.92 9.99
CA ALA A 14 2.53 -26.20 11.36
C ALA A 14 3.74 -27.16 11.44
N ALA A 15 4.12 -27.81 10.35
CA ALA A 15 5.20 -28.82 10.32
C ALA A 15 6.39 -28.47 9.41
N ALA A 16 6.34 -27.38 8.67
CA ALA A 16 7.45 -26.97 7.83
C ALA A 16 8.47 -26.19 8.67
N LYS A 17 9.64 -26.79 8.95
CA LYS A 17 10.84 -26.01 9.26
C LYS A 17 11.00 -25.01 8.14
N THR A 18 11.19 -23.71 8.46
CA THR A 18 11.53 -22.67 7.48
C THR A 18 12.58 -23.25 6.54
N PRO A 19 12.32 -23.38 5.23
CA PRO A 19 13.32 -23.89 4.33
C PRO A 19 14.47 -22.88 4.31
N GLN A 20 15.62 -23.26 4.86
CA GLN A 20 16.84 -22.52 4.61
C GLN A 20 17.17 -22.75 3.13
N ALA A 21 17.25 -21.70 2.34
CA ALA A 21 17.84 -21.79 1.03
C ALA A 21 19.26 -22.34 1.22
N GLY A 22 19.59 -23.45 0.57
CA GLY A 22 20.96 -23.95 0.63
C GLY A 22 21.90 -22.88 0.06
N ALA A 23 23.14 -22.81 0.55
CA ALA A 23 24.14 -21.85 0.06
C ALA A 23 24.25 -21.85 -1.47
N ALA A 24 24.09 -23.00 -2.12
CA ALA A 24 24.06 -23.14 -3.58
C ALA A 24 22.90 -22.36 -4.23
N THR A 25 21.71 -22.30 -3.60
CA THR A 25 20.55 -21.54 -4.11
C THR A 25 20.80 -20.05 -3.99
N ALA A 26 21.33 -19.57 -2.86
CA ALA A 26 21.65 -18.17 -2.67
C ALA A 26 22.72 -17.67 -3.65
N ASP A 27 23.75 -18.51 -3.93
CA ASP A 27 24.81 -18.18 -4.90
C ASP A 27 24.27 -18.14 -6.34
N LEU A 28 23.38 -19.07 -6.71
CA LEU A 28 22.69 -19.06 -8.00
C LEU A 28 21.90 -17.75 -8.16
N VAL A 29 21.06 -17.41 -7.20
CA VAL A 29 20.23 -16.20 -7.26
C VAL A 29 21.10 -14.93 -7.31
N ARG A 30 22.19 -14.86 -6.54
CA ARG A 30 23.16 -13.74 -6.63
C ARG A 30 23.77 -13.61 -8.03
N GLY A 31 24.18 -14.73 -8.62
CA GLY A 31 24.77 -14.74 -9.97
C GLY A 31 23.78 -14.27 -11.03
N LEU A 32 22.55 -14.78 -11.02
CA LEU A 32 21.47 -14.38 -11.92
C LEU A 32 21.07 -12.91 -11.70
N GLY A 33 20.98 -12.46 -10.46
CA GLY A 33 20.69 -11.07 -10.10
C GLY A 33 21.76 -10.10 -10.60
N ALA A 34 23.04 -10.44 -10.41
CA ALA A 34 24.15 -9.62 -10.92
C ALA A 34 24.11 -9.51 -12.46
N ALA A 35 23.79 -10.61 -13.15
CA ALA A 35 23.66 -10.64 -14.60
C ALA A 35 22.44 -9.82 -15.10
N ALA A 36 21.36 -9.77 -14.33
CA ALA A 36 20.15 -9.01 -14.66
C ALA A 36 20.24 -7.50 -14.33
N GLN A 37 21.19 -7.08 -13.49
CA GLN A 37 21.28 -5.72 -12.98
C GLN A 37 21.26 -4.61 -14.05
N PRO A 38 22.01 -4.69 -15.17
CA PRO A 38 21.97 -3.66 -16.21
C PRO A 38 20.57 -3.49 -16.82
N ASP A 39 19.86 -4.61 -17.05
CA ASP A 39 18.53 -4.62 -17.64
C ASP A 39 17.49 -4.08 -16.67
N ILE A 40 17.60 -4.41 -15.36
CA ILE A 40 16.76 -3.85 -14.30
C ILE A 40 16.89 -2.33 -14.25
N VAL A 41 18.11 -1.81 -14.29
CA VAL A 41 18.36 -0.35 -14.29
C VAL A 41 17.79 0.29 -15.55
N ALA A 42 17.96 -0.33 -16.72
CA ALA A 42 17.43 0.18 -17.99
C ALA A 42 15.88 0.20 -17.97
N ALA A 43 15.25 -0.87 -17.50
CA ALA A 43 13.78 -0.97 -17.37
C ALA A 43 13.26 0.11 -16.40
N ARG A 44 13.88 0.28 -15.24
CA ARG A 44 13.50 1.31 -14.25
C ARG A 44 13.52 2.70 -14.90
N ARG A 45 14.59 3.05 -15.62
CA ARG A 45 14.71 4.35 -16.28
C ARG A 45 13.70 4.54 -17.42
N LEU A 46 13.34 3.45 -18.11
CA LEU A 46 12.32 3.49 -19.15
C LEU A 46 10.94 3.80 -18.55
N PHE A 47 10.52 3.08 -17.48
CA PHE A 47 9.25 3.36 -16.80
C PHE A 47 9.23 4.77 -16.21
N HIS A 48 10.35 5.23 -15.62
CA HIS A 48 10.45 6.56 -15.04
C HIS A 48 10.22 7.68 -16.06
N ARG A 49 10.66 7.48 -17.30
CA ARG A 49 10.50 8.46 -18.40
C ARG A 49 9.07 8.56 -18.91
N PHE A 50 8.26 7.49 -18.80
CA PHE A 50 6.92 7.43 -19.36
C PHE A 50 5.88 7.06 -18.30
N PRO A 51 5.79 7.81 -17.19
CA PRO A 51 4.85 7.53 -16.09
C PRO A 51 3.42 7.80 -16.50
N GLU A 52 2.49 6.98 -16.03
CA GLU A 52 1.06 7.15 -16.25
C GLU A 52 0.32 7.13 -14.91
N VAL A 53 -0.66 8.01 -14.72
CA VAL A 53 -1.43 8.10 -13.48
C VAL A 53 -2.40 6.92 -13.35
N SER A 54 -2.84 6.66 -12.11
CA SER A 54 -3.78 5.61 -11.74
C SER A 54 -4.98 5.51 -12.70
N GLY A 55 -5.27 4.31 -13.19
CA GLY A 55 -6.36 4.01 -14.14
C GLY A 55 -6.05 4.34 -15.61
N HIS A 56 -4.87 4.87 -15.92
CA HIS A 56 -4.45 5.26 -17.27
C HIS A 56 -3.15 4.58 -17.73
N GLU A 57 -2.73 3.49 -17.08
CA GLU A 57 -1.43 2.82 -17.25
C GLU A 57 -1.36 1.94 -18.52
N SER A 58 -2.00 2.37 -19.60
CA SER A 58 -2.12 1.55 -20.81
C SER A 58 -0.81 1.37 -21.56
N ASN A 59 0.06 2.39 -21.59
CA ASN A 59 1.38 2.30 -22.18
C ASN A 59 2.34 1.53 -21.26
N THR A 60 2.24 1.73 -19.96
CA THR A 60 2.99 0.97 -18.94
C THR A 60 2.68 -0.53 -19.07
N GLN A 61 1.39 -0.88 -19.16
CA GLN A 61 0.97 -2.26 -19.40
C GLN A 61 1.56 -2.83 -20.70
N LYS A 62 1.55 -2.05 -21.79
CA LYS A 62 2.13 -2.45 -23.08
C LYS A 62 3.62 -2.73 -22.95
N LEU A 63 4.38 -1.83 -22.33
CA LEU A 63 5.83 -2.00 -22.12
C LEU A 63 6.14 -3.23 -21.27
N LEU A 64 5.36 -3.50 -20.23
CA LEU A 64 5.50 -4.71 -19.42
C LEU A 64 5.20 -5.98 -20.22
N CYS A 65 4.16 -5.97 -21.06
CA CYS A 65 3.84 -7.10 -21.94
C CYS A 65 5.00 -7.38 -22.91
N GLU A 66 5.58 -6.35 -23.53
CA GLU A 66 6.75 -6.48 -24.42
C GLU A 66 7.93 -7.13 -23.69
N GLN A 67 8.21 -6.72 -22.44
CA GLN A 67 9.25 -7.34 -21.62
C GLN A 67 8.96 -8.81 -21.28
N LEU A 68 7.71 -9.15 -20.98
CA LEU A 68 7.29 -10.53 -20.71
C LEU A 68 7.36 -11.40 -21.96
N ASP A 69 7.02 -10.85 -23.13
CA ASP A 69 7.18 -11.53 -24.45
C ASP A 69 8.67 -11.83 -24.73
N ASP A 70 9.55 -10.87 -24.54
CA ASP A 70 11.01 -11.04 -24.70
C ASP A 70 11.58 -12.09 -23.72
N LEU A 71 11.01 -12.18 -22.51
CA LEU A 71 11.37 -13.20 -21.55
C LEU A 71 10.71 -14.57 -21.83
N GLY A 72 9.73 -14.65 -22.75
CA GLY A 72 8.99 -15.86 -23.04
C GLY A 72 8.10 -16.35 -21.89
N VAL A 73 7.64 -15.43 -21.02
CA VAL A 73 6.80 -15.74 -19.87
C VAL A 73 5.33 -15.53 -20.23
N PRO A 74 4.46 -16.56 -20.10
CA PRO A 74 3.04 -16.44 -20.43
C PRO A 74 2.33 -15.51 -19.43
N TYR A 75 1.42 -14.68 -19.95
CA TYR A 75 0.65 -13.73 -19.15
C TYR A 75 -0.77 -13.55 -19.68
N GLN A 76 -1.63 -13.04 -18.81
CA GLN A 76 -2.96 -12.53 -19.12
C GLN A 76 -2.93 -11.00 -18.99
N LYS A 77 -3.23 -10.31 -20.08
CA LYS A 77 -3.49 -8.87 -20.11
C LYS A 77 -4.93 -8.60 -19.69
N LEU A 78 -5.13 -7.72 -18.72
CA LEU A 78 -6.44 -7.37 -18.18
C LEU A 78 -6.94 -6.02 -18.72
N GLU A 79 -8.26 -5.84 -18.75
CA GLU A 79 -8.91 -4.61 -19.23
C GLU A 79 -8.68 -3.41 -18.27
N ASN A 80 -8.39 -3.69 -17.00
CA ASN A 80 -8.08 -2.68 -15.98
C ASN A 80 -6.61 -2.21 -15.99
N ASN A 81 -5.87 -2.45 -17.05
CA ASN A 81 -4.43 -2.25 -17.20
C ASN A 81 -3.52 -3.18 -16.38
N GLY A 82 -4.07 -4.10 -15.58
CA GLY A 82 -3.29 -5.08 -14.84
C GLY A 82 -2.74 -6.21 -15.71
N ILE A 83 -1.74 -6.93 -15.18
CA ILE A 83 -1.18 -8.13 -15.81
C ILE A 83 -1.05 -9.23 -14.76
N ILE A 84 -1.44 -10.45 -15.12
CA ILE A 84 -1.18 -11.67 -14.36
C ILE A 84 -0.31 -12.57 -15.20
N ALA A 85 0.94 -12.80 -14.80
CA ALA A 85 1.84 -13.76 -15.44
C ALA A 85 2.07 -14.97 -14.54
N THR A 86 2.52 -16.08 -15.11
CA THR A 86 2.77 -17.30 -14.35
C THR A 86 4.09 -17.95 -14.80
N ILE A 87 4.92 -18.29 -13.83
CA ILE A 87 6.15 -19.05 -14.02
C ILE A 87 5.91 -20.43 -13.42
N ALA A 88 5.85 -21.44 -14.29
CA ALA A 88 5.68 -22.83 -13.91
C ALA A 88 7.06 -23.42 -13.51
N GLY A 89 7.15 -23.96 -12.30
CA GLY A 89 8.32 -24.73 -11.88
C GLY A 89 8.35 -26.09 -12.55
N THR A 90 9.54 -26.63 -12.78
CA THR A 90 9.76 -27.96 -13.38
C THR A 90 10.50 -28.92 -12.48
N ALA A 91 10.75 -28.53 -11.21
CA ALA A 91 11.35 -29.43 -10.23
C ALA A 91 10.50 -30.68 -9.98
N PRO A 92 11.08 -31.81 -9.60
CA PRO A 92 10.32 -33.00 -9.21
C PRO A 92 9.32 -32.68 -8.10
N GLY A 93 8.05 -33.04 -8.31
CA GLY A 93 6.96 -32.78 -7.36
C GLY A 93 6.35 -31.38 -7.46
N ALA A 94 6.69 -30.59 -8.47
CA ALA A 94 6.07 -29.26 -8.70
C ALA A 94 4.56 -29.34 -8.92
N TYR A 95 4.07 -30.46 -9.45
CA TYR A 95 2.65 -30.71 -9.73
C TYR A 95 2.20 -32.07 -9.21
N GLY A 96 0.97 -32.13 -8.77
CA GLY A 96 0.25 -33.38 -8.49
C GLY A 96 -0.08 -34.16 -9.76
N ALA A 97 -0.57 -35.38 -9.59
CA ALA A 97 -0.97 -36.24 -10.71
C ALA A 97 -2.15 -35.68 -11.53
N ASP A 98 -2.91 -34.78 -10.96
CA ASP A 98 -4.04 -34.07 -11.57
C ASP A 98 -3.62 -32.75 -12.26
N GLY A 99 -2.32 -32.44 -12.28
CA GLY A 99 -1.78 -31.20 -12.86
C GLY A 99 -1.92 -29.98 -11.95
N THR A 100 -2.38 -30.14 -10.70
CA THR A 100 -2.44 -29.04 -9.73
C THR A 100 -1.04 -28.71 -9.20
N PRO A 101 -0.62 -27.43 -9.14
CA PRO A 101 0.68 -27.08 -8.58
C PRO A 101 0.73 -27.45 -7.08
N ALA A 102 1.85 -27.99 -6.64
CA ALA A 102 2.07 -28.35 -5.26
C ALA A 102 2.01 -27.12 -4.33
N ARG A 103 2.42 -25.97 -4.85
CA ARG A 103 2.32 -24.65 -4.22
C ARG A 103 2.19 -23.58 -5.29
N ARG A 104 1.49 -22.48 -4.95
CA ARG A 104 1.44 -21.26 -5.76
C ARG A 104 1.68 -20.05 -4.88
N VAL A 105 2.77 -19.33 -5.13
CA VAL A 105 3.11 -18.08 -4.43
C VAL A 105 2.94 -16.92 -5.40
N ALA A 106 2.37 -15.82 -4.93
CA ALA A 106 2.25 -14.60 -5.73
C ALA A 106 3.32 -13.56 -5.35
N LEU A 107 3.80 -12.82 -6.35
CA LEU A 107 4.61 -11.62 -6.20
C LEU A 107 3.86 -10.46 -6.82
N ARG A 108 3.79 -9.31 -6.14
CA ARG A 108 3.07 -8.10 -6.61
C ARG A 108 4.02 -6.92 -6.76
N ALA A 109 3.88 -6.21 -7.87
CA ALA A 109 4.39 -4.85 -8.05
C ALA A 109 3.25 -3.96 -8.54
N ASP A 110 3.13 -2.77 -7.96
CA ASP A 110 2.31 -1.68 -8.44
C ASP A 110 2.97 -0.99 -9.65
N MET A 111 2.19 -0.18 -10.41
CA MET A 111 2.68 0.34 -11.68
C MET A 111 2.25 1.76 -12.02
N ASP A 112 1.39 2.37 -11.23
CA ASP A 112 0.89 3.73 -11.45
C ASP A 112 1.84 4.81 -10.93
N ALA A 113 1.64 6.04 -11.40
CA ALA A 113 2.40 7.23 -11.05
C ALA A 113 1.49 8.33 -10.50
N LEU A 114 2.09 9.38 -9.97
CA LEU A 114 1.41 10.50 -9.33
C LEU A 114 1.31 11.72 -10.26
N PRO A 115 0.24 12.54 -10.14
CA PRO A 115 0.09 13.82 -10.85
C PRO A 115 0.99 14.90 -10.22
N VAL A 116 2.31 14.70 -10.31
CA VAL A 116 3.35 15.57 -9.75
C VAL A 116 4.31 15.96 -10.85
N THR A 117 4.65 17.26 -10.93
CA THR A 117 5.69 17.73 -11.86
C THR A 117 7.07 17.34 -11.32
N GLU A 118 7.85 16.66 -12.14
CA GLU A 118 9.21 16.27 -11.77
C GLU A 118 10.18 17.46 -11.89
N GLU A 119 11.01 17.66 -10.87
CA GLU A 119 12.03 18.72 -10.78
C GLU A 119 13.44 18.16 -10.53
N THR A 120 13.65 16.86 -10.76
CA THR A 120 14.94 16.18 -10.44
C THR A 120 16.09 16.58 -11.37
N GLY A 121 15.80 16.99 -12.62
CA GLY A 121 16.82 17.27 -13.64
C GLY A 121 17.62 16.05 -14.10
N LEU A 122 17.14 14.84 -13.83
CA LEU A 122 17.80 13.60 -14.22
C LEU A 122 17.73 13.38 -15.75
N PRO A 123 18.73 12.72 -16.36
CA PRO A 123 18.75 12.47 -17.81
C PRO A 123 17.66 11.51 -18.28
N PHE A 124 16.95 10.88 -17.36
CA PHE A 124 15.79 10.00 -17.58
C PHE A 124 14.53 10.52 -16.86
N ALA A 125 14.47 11.82 -16.58
CA ALA A 125 13.29 12.46 -16.01
C ALA A 125 12.06 12.22 -16.88
N SER A 126 10.87 12.33 -16.26
CA SER A 126 9.58 12.15 -16.92
C SER A 126 9.45 12.99 -18.19
N GLU A 127 9.03 12.37 -19.28
CA GLU A 127 8.65 13.04 -20.53
C GLU A 127 7.15 13.36 -20.58
N ASN A 128 6.37 12.96 -19.55
CA ASN A 128 4.96 13.26 -19.41
C ASN A 128 4.76 14.45 -18.46
N PRO A 129 4.50 15.68 -18.97
CA PRO A 129 4.40 16.87 -18.11
C PRO A 129 3.35 16.70 -17.01
N GLY A 130 3.74 17.03 -15.77
CA GLY A 130 2.84 16.97 -14.62
C GLY A 130 2.60 15.55 -14.06
N VAL A 131 3.35 14.55 -14.52
CA VAL A 131 3.27 13.17 -14.01
C VAL A 131 4.67 12.66 -13.67
N MET A 132 4.83 12.00 -12.53
CA MET A 132 6.11 11.46 -12.08
C MET A 132 5.91 10.17 -11.27
N HIS A 133 6.81 9.20 -11.43
CA HIS A 133 6.94 8.09 -10.47
C HIS A 133 7.60 8.57 -9.17
N ALA A 134 6.89 9.42 -8.41
CA ALA A 134 7.38 9.99 -7.16
C ALA A 134 7.31 9.00 -5.98
N CYS A 135 6.43 7.98 -6.06
CA CYS A 135 6.32 6.90 -5.07
C CYS A 135 7.32 5.75 -5.33
N GLY A 136 7.85 5.64 -6.56
CA GLY A 136 8.90 4.68 -6.89
C GLY A 136 8.40 3.37 -7.49
N HIS A 137 7.17 3.32 -8.00
CA HIS A 137 6.59 2.13 -8.63
C HIS A 137 7.36 1.71 -9.91
N ASP A 138 8.06 2.62 -10.57
CA ASP A 138 9.03 2.32 -11.63
C ASP A 138 10.13 1.35 -11.18
N ALA A 139 10.61 1.51 -9.94
CA ALA A 139 11.58 0.60 -9.35
C ALA A 139 10.93 -0.75 -8.98
N HIS A 140 9.68 -0.74 -8.51
CA HIS A 140 8.96 -1.98 -8.18
C HIS A 140 8.74 -2.84 -9.44
N MET A 141 8.27 -2.25 -10.54
CA MET A 141 8.14 -2.94 -11.84
C MET A 141 9.48 -3.50 -12.32
N ALA A 142 10.55 -2.72 -12.24
CA ALA A 142 11.87 -3.14 -12.68
C ALA A 142 12.44 -4.27 -11.81
N MET A 143 12.30 -4.20 -10.48
CA MET A 143 12.67 -5.29 -9.57
C MET A 143 11.87 -6.55 -9.87
N MET A 144 10.56 -6.42 -10.15
CA MET A 144 9.71 -7.55 -10.53
C MET A 144 10.16 -8.20 -11.84
N LEU A 145 10.51 -7.43 -12.88
CA LEU A 145 11.05 -7.98 -14.13
C LEU A 145 12.37 -8.72 -13.89
N GLY A 146 13.22 -8.20 -13.00
CA GLY A 146 14.42 -8.90 -12.55
C GLY A 146 14.10 -10.24 -11.87
N ALA A 147 13.11 -10.26 -10.97
CA ALA A 147 12.64 -11.48 -10.32
C ALA A 147 12.05 -12.47 -11.33
N VAL A 148 11.24 -12.01 -12.29
CA VAL A 148 10.69 -12.84 -13.38
C VAL A 148 11.81 -13.53 -14.15
N ARG A 149 12.85 -12.81 -14.54
CA ARG A 149 14.01 -13.38 -15.25
C ARG A 149 14.72 -14.45 -14.42
N ILE A 150 15.02 -14.16 -13.15
CA ILE A 150 15.68 -15.11 -12.24
C ILE A 150 14.83 -16.37 -12.04
N LEU A 151 13.53 -16.21 -11.79
CA LEU A 151 12.63 -17.34 -11.55
C LEU A 151 12.43 -18.21 -12.79
N ARG A 152 12.35 -17.58 -13.99
CA ARG A 152 12.31 -18.32 -15.26
C ARG A 152 13.59 -19.14 -15.46
N ASP A 153 14.75 -18.52 -15.24
CA ASP A 153 16.05 -19.19 -15.45
C ASP A 153 16.33 -20.27 -14.39
N ALA A 154 15.65 -20.21 -13.24
CA ALA A 154 15.71 -21.19 -12.15
C ALA A 154 14.47 -22.11 -12.10
N ALA A 155 13.67 -22.21 -13.14
CA ALA A 155 12.40 -22.95 -13.14
C ALA A 155 12.56 -24.44 -12.79
N ASP A 156 13.71 -25.05 -13.11
CA ASP A 156 14.05 -26.43 -12.76
C ASP A 156 14.25 -26.66 -11.24
N SER A 157 14.43 -25.59 -10.49
CA SER A 157 14.57 -25.59 -9.03
C SER A 157 13.26 -25.22 -8.30
N LEU A 158 12.19 -24.83 -9.03
CA LEU A 158 10.93 -24.43 -8.46
C LEU A 158 9.95 -25.61 -8.31
N ALA A 159 9.52 -25.88 -7.07
CA ALA A 159 8.57 -26.94 -6.74
C ALA A 159 7.14 -26.39 -6.63
N GLY A 160 6.60 -25.82 -7.70
CA GLY A 160 5.27 -25.20 -7.78
C GLY A 160 5.21 -24.09 -8.81
N GLU A 161 4.32 -23.14 -8.61
CA GLU A 161 4.14 -21.98 -9.49
C GLU A 161 4.42 -20.67 -8.79
N VAL A 162 4.94 -19.69 -9.55
CA VAL A 162 5.02 -18.30 -9.11
C VAL A 162 4.11 -17.45 -9.99
N ARG A 163 3.11 -16.83 -9.37
CA ARG A 163 2.22 -15.87 -10.01
C ARG A 163 2.80 -14.47 -9.86
N ILE A 164 2.90 -13.76 -10.96
CA ILE A 164 3.38 -12.39 -11.00
C ILE A 164 2.19 -11.48 -11.25
N ILE A 165 2.03 -10.46 -10.41
CA ILE A 165 0.94 -9.49 -10.46
C ILE A 165 1.55 -8.11 -10.68
N PHE A 166 1.31 -7.53 -11.85
CA PHE A 166 1.54 -6.10 -12.07
C PHE A 166 0.19 -5.39 -11.89
N GLN A 167 0.12 -4.59 -10.84
CA GLN A 167 -1.11 -3.98 -10.36
C GLN A 167 -1.19 -2.49 -10.71
N PRO A 168 -2.26 -2.03 -11.41
CA PRO A 168 -2.53 -0.60 -11.60
C PRO A 168 -3.19 0.03 -10.39
N ALA A 169 -3.30 1.36 -10.37
CA ALA A 169 -4.20 2.16 -9.52
C ALA A 169 -4.05 1.92 -8.01
N GLU A 170 -2.81 1.78 -7.52
CA GLU A 170 -2.52 1.70 -6.08
C GLU A 170 -2.85 3.02 -5.38
N GLU A 171 -2.40 4.15 -5.96
CA GLU A 171 -2.47 5.51 -5.38
C GLU A 171 -3.90 6.04 -5.16
N ILE A 172 -4.89 5.36 -5.76
CA ILE A 172 -6.32 5.64 -5.55
C ILE A 172 -7.05 4.47 -4.84
N SER A 173 -6.30 3.51 -4.31
CA SER A 173 -6.79 2.44 -3.43
C SER A 173 -7.85 1.51 -4.03
N ILE A 174 -7.83 1.31 -5.36
CA ILE A 174 -8.78 0.43 -6.06
C ILE A 174 -8.09 -0.70 -6.83
N GLY A 175 -6.78 -0.62 -6.98
CA GLY A 175 -6.00 -1.52 -7.81
C GLY A 175 -6.05 -2.96 -7.31
N ALA A 176 -5.72 -3.19 -6.04
CA ALA A 176 -5.71 -4.52 -5.45
C ALA A 176 -7.06 -5.23 -5.56
N LEU A 177 -8.16 -4.54 -5.24
CA LEU A 177 -9.53 -5.10 -5.35
C LEU A 177 -9.87 -5.46 -6.81
N SER A 178 -9.42 -4.65 -7.78
CA SER A 178 -9.63 -4.92 -9.20
C SER A 178 -8.89 -6.17 -9.67
N MET A 179 -7.64 -6.37 -9.20
CA MET A 179 -6.83 -7.55 -9.47
C MET A 179 -7.39 -8.81 -8.81
N ILE A 180 -7.86 -8.71 -7.56
CA ILE A 180 -8.52 -9.79 -6.84
C ILE A 180 -9.77 -10.25 -7.62
N LYS A 181 -10.59 -9.31 -8.06
CA LYS A 181 -11.78 -9.58 -8.89
C LYS A 181 -11.41 -10.26 -10.22
N ALA A 182 -10.26 -9.95 -10.79
CA ALA A 182 -9.74 -10.58 -12.02
C ALA A 182 -9.10 -11.95 -11.78
N GLY A 183 -9.14 -12.50 -10.55
CA GLY A 183 -8.65 -13.84 -10.23
C GLY A 183 -7.16 -13.89 -9.87
N ALA A 184 -6.53 -12.76 -9.55
CA ALA A 184 -5.09 -12.71 -9.22
C ALA A 184 -4.70 -13.63 -8.04
N LEU A 185 -5.60 -13.90 -7.11
CA LEU A 185 -5.38 -14.78 -5.95
C LEU A 185 -5.93 -16.20 -6.09
N GLU A 186 -6.47 -16.59 -7.24
CA GLU A 186 -7.01 -17.94 -7.41
C GLU A 186 -5.95 -19.02 -7.20
N GLY A 187 -6.14 -19.85 -6.16
CA GLY A 187 -5.24 -20.94 -5.78
C GLY A 187 -3.88 -20.47 -5.25
N VAL A 188 -3.73 -19.19 -4.88
CA VAL A 188 -2.51 -18.66 -4.25
C VAL A 188 -2.46 -19.04 -2.78
N ASP A 189 -1.34 -19.60 -2.33
CA ASP A 189 -1.10 -20.01 -0.94
C ASP A 189 -0.52 -18.87 -0.09
N ALA A 190 0.30 -17.99 -0.69
CA ALA A 190 0.91 -16.86 -0.01
C ALA A 190 1.28 -15.77 -1.03
N ILE A 191 1.39 -14.52 -0.56
CA ILE A 191 1.77 -13.38 -1.41
C ILE A 191 2.93 -12.59 -0.80
N TYR A 192 3.81 -12.09 -1.67
CA TYR A 192 4.90 -11.17 -1.35
C TYR A 192 4.73 -9.86 -2.11
N GLY A 193 4.91 -8.75 -1.40
CA GLY A 193 5.04 -7.41 -1.97
C GLY A 193 6.21 -6.67 -1.35
N ALA A 194 6.69 -5.63 -2.03
CA ALA A 194 7.74 -4.78 -1.50
C ALA A 194 7.57 -3.35 -1.99
N HIS A 195 7.95 -2.40 -1.14
CA HIS A 195 8.02 -0.98 -1.50
C HIS A 195 9.43 -0.45 -1.22
N ILE A 196 9.98 0.35 -2.11
CA ILE A 196 11.20 1.10 -1.80
C ILE A 196 10.90 2.16 -0.74
N TRP A 197 11.83 2.39 0.19
CA TRP A 197 11.53 3.26 1.32
C TRP A 197 12.72 4.14 1.73
N SER A 198 12.53 5.44 1.68
CA SER A 198 13.61 6.42 1.92
C SER A 198 14.06 6.53 3.38
N GLU A 199 13.27 6.03 4.33
CA GLU A 199 13.67 5.99 5.75
C GLU A 199 14.50 4.75 6.12
N VAL A 200 14.53 3.74 5.24
CA VAL A 200 15.31 2.52 5.42
C VAL A 200 16.65 2.66 4.67
N PRO A 201 17.80 2.33 5.29
CA PRO A 201 19.10 2.45 4.66
C PRO A 201 19.21 1.64 3.36
N ALA A 202 19.82 2.22 2.32
CA ALA A 202 20.09 1.50 1.08
C ALA A 202 20.94 0.23 1.35
N GLY A 203 20.61 -0.87 0.66
CA GLY A 203 21.25 -2.16 0.86
C GLY A 203 20.69 -2.98 2.04
N THR A 204 19.61 -2.52 2.65
CA THR A 204 18.90 -3.26 3.71
C THR A 204 17.41 -3.43 3.40
N VAL A 205 16.77 -4.41 4.02
CA VAL A 205 15.34 -4.71 3.85
C VAL A 205 14.69 -4.96 5.20
N SER A 206 13.53 -4.37 5.45
CA SER A 206 12.74 -4.63 6.65
C SER A 206 11.56 -5.55 6.33
N CYS A 207 11.50 -6.72 6.99
CA CYS A 207 10.48 -7.75 6.83
C CYS A 207 9.75 -8.05 8.15
N ALA A 208 9.69 -7.12 9.10
CA ALA A 208 9.14 -7.39 10.43
C ALA A 208 7.69 -7.91 10.37
N PRO A 209 7.29 -8.84 11.26
CA PRO A 209 5.92 -9.34 11.36
C PRO A 209 4.97 -8.31 11.98
N GLY A 210 3.66 -8.55 11.84
CA GLY A 210 2.61 -7.72 12.41
C GLY A 210 2.39 -6.42 11.62
N GLN A 211 1.80 -5.42 12.29
CA GLN A 211 1.35 -4.18 11.63
C GLN A 211 2.53 -3.40 11.04
N ARG A 212 2.40 -3.03 9.77
CA ARG A 212 3.42 -2.30 9.00
C ARG A 212 2.94 -0.96 8.48
N MET A 213 1.66 -0.86 8.05
CA MET A 213 1.06 0.37 7.56
C MET A 213 -0.33 0.55 8.14
N ALA A 214 -0.81 1.79 8.21
CA ALA A 214 -2.04 2.14 8.89
C ALA A 214 -3.30 1.86 8.06
N ASN A 215 -4.43 1.73 8.75
CA ASN A 215 -5.74 1.90 8.13
C ASN A 215 -5.88 3.33 7.62
N THR A 216 -6.48 3.49 6.47
CA THR A 216 -6.70 4.78 5.81
C THR A 216 -8.19 5.02 5.66
N ASP A 217 -8.69 6.07 6.32
CA ASP A 217 -10.11 6.40 6.32
C ASP A 217 -10.29 7.91 6.12
N TRP A 218 -11.50 8.33 5.73
CA TRP A 218 -11.85 9.72 5.49
C TRP A 218 -13.09 10.12 6.27
N PHE A 219 -13.25 11.41 6.50
CA PHE A 219 -14.46 11.95 7.09
C PHE A 219 -14.86 13.28 6.43
N ARG A 220 -16.15 13.56 6.51
CA ARG A 220 -16.74 14.83 6.14
C ARG A 220 -17.69 15.31 7.24
N ILE A 221 -17.65 16.62 7.52
CA ILE A 221 -18.54 17.30 8.45
C ILE A 221 -19.20 18.43 7.70
N ASP A 222 -20.52 18.40 7.58
CA ASP A 222 -21.33 19.52 7.08
C ASP A 222 -21.96 20.22 8.30
N ILE A 223 -21.87 21.56 8.34
CA ILE A 223 -22.29 22.40 9.48
C ILE A 223 -23.33 23.39 9.00
N ASP A 224 -24.54 23.30 9.56
CA ASP A 224 -25.63 24.23 9.30
C ASP A 224 -25.80 25.15 10.49
N GLY A 225 -25.49 26.41 10.27
CA GLY A 225 -25.74 27.56 11.16
C GLY A 225 -26.92 28.38 10.69
N VAL A 226 -26.92 29.69 11.04
CA VAL A 226 -27.92 30.68 10.61
C VAL A 226 -27.20 31.95 10.21
N SER A 227 -27.33 32.34 8.92
CA SER A 227 -26.71 33.56 8.41
C SER A 227 -27.29 34.82 9.08
N ALA A 228 -26.43 35.81 9.32
CA ALA A 228 -26.82 37.13 9.82
C ALA A 228 -25.85 38.20 9.30
N HIS A 229 -26.22 39.46 9.49
CA HIS A 229 -25.33 40.58 9.20
C HIS A 229 -24.11 40.52 10.11
N GLY A 230 -22.89 40.66 9.59
CA GLY A 230 -21.64 40.51 10.33
C GLY A 230 -21.51 41.44 11.57
N SER A 231 -22.23 42.57 11.61
CA SER A 231 -22.30 43.44 12.80
C SER A 231 -23.40 43.05 13.81
N MET A 232 -24.20 42.01 13.53
CA MET A 232 -25.29 41.53 14.39
C MET A 232 -25.20 40.03 14.64
N PRO A 233 -24.04 39.49 15.17
CA PRO A 233 -23.82 38.07 15.30
C PRO A 233 -24.81 37.37 16.24
N HIS A 234 -25.42 38.12 17.19
CA HIS A 234 -26.43 37.60 18.10
C HIS A 234 -27.76 37.20 17.43
N LYS A 235 -27.92 37.48 16.12
CA LYS A 235 -29.12 37.10 15.33
C LYS A 235 -28.95 35.84 14.51
N GLY A 236 -27.81 35.17 14.63
CA GLY A 236 -27.53 33.97 13.84
C GLY A 236 -26.67 32.96 14.60
N VAL A 237 -26.18 31.95 13.88
CA VAL A 237 -25.26 30.94 14.34
C VAL A 237 -24.15 30.82 13.29
N ASP A 238 -22.90 31.14 13.68
CA ASP A 238 -21.78 31.24 12.75
C ASP A 238 -21.16 29.86 12.50
N ALA A 239 -21.43 29.30 11.32
CA ALA A 239 -20.93 28.00 10.92
C ALA A 239 -19.38 27.96 10.81
N VAL A 240 -18.72 29.07 10.50
CA VAL A 240 -17.25 29.15 10.46
C VAL A 240 -16.66 29.07 11.86
N VAL A 241 -17.23 29.76 12.83
CA VAL A 241 -16.79 29.67 14.23
C VAL A 241 -16.99 28.25 14.77
N VAL A 242 -18.15 27.65 14.53
CA VAL A 242 -18.45 26.26 14.93
C VAL A 242 -17.43 25.29 14.31
N GLY A 243 -17.14 25.44 13.01
CA GLY A 243 -16.15 24.61 12.32
C GLY A 243 -14.74 24.77 12.88
N ALA A 244 -14.31 25.98 13.21
CA ALA A 244 -13.00 26.25 13.82
C ALA A 244 -12.85 25.54 15.20
N GLU A 245 -13.92 25.60 16.01
CA GLU A 245 -13.97 24.87 17.30
C GLU A 245 -13.93 23.35 17.08
N MET A 246 -14.61 22.82 16.05
CA MET A 246 -14.53 21.41 15.69
C MET A 246 -13.12 20.99 15.29
N VAL A 247 -12.41 21.77 14.47
CA VAL A 247 -11.00 21.49 14.08
C VAL A 247 -10.14 21.33 15.33
N THR A 248 -10.27 22.22 16.28
CA THR A 248 -9.50 22.18 17.55
C THR A 248 -9.92 20.98 18.41
N ALA A 249 -11.23 20.76 18.57
CA ALA A 249 -11.76 19.70 19.43
C ALA A 249 -11.46 18.28 18.90
N LEU A 250 -11.42 18.08 17.60
CA LEU A 250 -11.06 16.79 17.00
C LEU A 250 -9.65 16.35 17.39
N GLN A 251 -8.72 17.29 17.63
CA GLN A 251 -7.37 16.97 18.10
C GLN A 251 -7.34 16.37 19.51
N VAL A 252 -8.39 16.56 20.29
CA VAL A 252 -8.52 15.99 21.65
C VAL A 252 -8.64 14.47 21.59
N LEU A 253 -9.21 13.91 20.50
CA LEU A 253 -9.23 12.46 20.29
C LEU A 253 -7.80 11.90 20.31
N VAL A 254 -6.89 12.48 19.55
CA VAL A 254 -5.48 12.03 19.45
C VAL A 254 -4.75 12.28 20.77
N SER A 255 -4.94 13.45 21.38
CA SER A 255 -4.10 13.89 22.50
C SER A 255 -4.60 13.45 23.87
N ARG A 256 -5.89 13.06 24.03
CA ARG A 256 -6.51 12.77 25.34
C ARG A 256 -7.41 11.53 25.38
N ASP A 257 -7.97 11.11 24.25
CA ASP A 257 -8.98 10.03 24.22
C ASP A 257 -8.40 8.68 23.77
N VAL A 258 -7.27 8.70 23.05
CA VAL A 258 -6.54 7.51 22.60
C VAL A 258 -5.27 7.33 23.44
N SER A 259 -4.93 6.08 23.74
CA SER A 259 -3.69 5.74 24.45
C SER A 259 -2.46 6.22 23.65
N PRO A 260 -1.45 6.85 24.30
CA PRO A 260 -0.23 7.28 23.62
C PRO A 260 0.60 6.11 23.03
N PHE A 261 0.29 4.88 23.40
CA PHE A 261 0.91 3.67 22.81
C PHE A 261 0.20 3.18 21.54
N GLU A 262 -0.95 3.78 21.19
CA GLU A 262 -1.67 3.45 19.96
C GLU A 262 -1.54 4.60 18.94
N PRO A 263 -0.81 4.39 17.83
CA PRO A 263 -0.69 5.41 16.81
C PRO A 263 -2.04 5.73 16.16
N VAL A 264 -2.35 7.03 16.13
CA VAL A 264 -3.53 7.57 15.46
C VAL A 264 -3.23 8.97 14.92
N VAL A 265 -3.74 9.27 13.74
CA VAL A 265 -3.69 10.62 13.14
C VAL A 265 -5.09 11.03 12.74
N VAL A 266 -5.46 12.26 13.05
CA VAL A 266 -6.68 12.92 12.56
C VAL A 266 -6.26 14.26 11.96
N THR A 267 -6.44 14.40 10.65
CA THR A 267 -6.09 15.63 9.94
C THR A 267 -7.33 16.20 9.25
N VAL A 268 -7.62 17.48 9.47
CA VAL A 268 -8.55 18.24 8.66
C VAL A 268 -7.76 18.83 7.50
N GLY A 269 -8.01 18.33 6.29
CA GLY A 269 -7.30 18.76 5.07
C GLY A 269 -7.95 19.96 4.39
N GLU A 270 -9.29 20.07 4.51
CA GLU A 270 -10.06 21.16 3.91
C GLU A 270 -11.06 21.72 4.89
N PHE A 271 -11.23 23.05 4.83
CA PHE A 271 -12.27 23.78 5.55
C PHE A 271 -12.80 24.91 4.66
N HIS A 272 -14.10 24.85 4.36
CA HIS A 272 -14.79 25.82 3.51
C HIS A 272 -16.00 26.39 4.23
N GLY A 273 -16.19 27.72 4.15
CA GLY A 273 -17.33 28.40 4.75
C GLY A 273 -17.39 29.88 4.41
N GLY A 274 -18.62 30.41 4.48
CA GLY A 274 -18.87 31.81 4.21
C GLY A 274 -18.98 32.19 2.72
N GLN A 275 -19.53 33.38 2.45
CA GLN A 275 -19.74 33.91 1.09
C GLN A 275 -19.23 35.33 0.92
N ALA A 276 -19.24 36.12 2.00
CA ALA A 276 -18.83 37.52 1.97
C ALA A 276 -18.33 37.95 3.34
N ARG A 277 -17.33 38.88 3.38
CA ARG A 277 -16.67 39.38 4.60
C ARG A 277 -17.58 40.02 5.64
N ASN A 278 -18.78 40.47 5.26
CA ASN A 278 -19.75 41.17 6.11
C ASN A 278 -21.05 40.37 6.35
N ILE A 279 -21.05 39.08 5.95
CA ILE A 279 -22.15 38.15 6.20
C ILE A 279 -21.61 36.96 7.02
N MET A 280 -22.24 36.72 8.16
CA MET A 280 -21.96 35.56 8.99
C MET A 280 -22.36 34.26 8.27
N ALA A 281 -21.48 33.28 8.25
CA ALA A 281 -21.68 32.06 7.49
C ALA A 281 -22.83 31.22 8.06
N GLY A 282 -23.81 30.91 7.23
CA GLY A 282 -24.89 29.99 7.56
C GLY A 282 -24.57 28.54 7.25
N HIS A 283 -23.49 28.27 6.51
CA HIS A 283 -23.04 26.94 6.18
C HIS A 283 -21.51 26.90 6.09
N ALA A 284 -20.94 25.78 6.55
CA ALA A 284 -19.53 25.43 6.39
C ALA A 284 -19.39 23.91 6.27
N TRP A 285 -18.27 23.45 5.74
CA TRP A 285 -17.94 22.03 5.74
C TRP A 285 -16.44 21.80 5.90
N LEU A 286 -16.10 20.61 6.44
CA LEU A 286 -14.75 20.14 6.66
C LEU A 286 -14.61 18.77 6.04
N THR A 287 -13.45 18.47 5.46
CA THR A 287 -13.05 17.09 5.13
C THR A 287 -11.68 16.79 5.71
N GLY A 288 -11.46 15.52 5.98
CA GLY A 288 -10.20 15.10 6.54
C GLY A 288 -9.94 13.62 6.46
N THR A 289 -8.79 13.23 6.97
CA THR A 289 -8.33 11.85 6.96
C THR A 289 -8.07 11.36 8.37
N VAL A 290 -8.29 10.07 8.57
CA VAL A 290 -7.94 9.34 9.79
C VAL A 290 -6.98 8.21 9.43
N ARG A 291 -5.93 8.07 10.27
CA ARG A 291 -5.03 6.93 10.22
C ARG A 291 -5.07 6.23 11.57
N THR A 292 -5.24 4.92 11.56
CA THR A 292 -5.23 4.11 12.79
C THR A 292 -4.35 2.88 12.60
N TRP A 293 -3.67 2.50 13.67
CA TRP A 293 -2.77 1.35 13.64
C TRP A 293 -3.49 0.02 13.86
N SER A 294 -4.50 0.00 14.72
CA SER A 294 -5.26 -1.21 15.04
C SER A 294 -6.68 -1.15 14.49
N GLU A 295 -7.21 -2.31 14.05
CA GLU A 295 -8.60 -2.41 13.60
C GLU A 295 -9.61 -2.14 14.74
N ARG A 296 -9.24 -2.46 15.99
CA ARG A 296 -10.02 -2.09 17.16
C ARG A 296 -10.22 -0.58 17.23
N LEU A 297 -9.12 0.19 17.15
CA LEU A 297 -9.21 1.65 17.20
C LEU A 297 -9.96 2.20 15.99
N ARG A 298 -9.73 1.62 14.78
CA ARG A 298 -10.47 1.98 13.56
C ARG A 298 -11.97 1.88 13.74
N SER A 299 -12.45 0.82 14.43
CA SER A 299 -13.88 0.62 14.67
C SER A 299 -14.48 1.59 15.69
N GLU A 300 -13.69 2.12 16.62
CA GLU A 300 -14.14 3.03 17.69
C GLU A 300 -14.08 4.52 17.29
N VAL A 301 -13.18 4.88 16.38
CA VAL A 301 -12.91 6.28 16.03
C VAL A 301 -14.12 7.01 15.44
N PRO A 302 -14.94 6.42 14.53
CA PRO A 302 -16.10 7.12 13.97
C PRO A 302 -17.06 7.63 15.06
N ASP A 303 -17.44 6.78 16.02
CA ASP A 303 -18.33 7.14 17.11
C ASP A 303 -17.75 8.23 18.01
N ARG A 304 -16.43 8.18 18.23
CA ARG A 304 -15.73 9.19 19.04
C ARG A 304 -15.70 10.55 18.35
N LEU A 305 -15.42 10.59 17.03
CA LEU A 305 -15.45 11.81 16.22
C LEU A 305 -16.87 12.40 16.14
N GLU A 306 -17.87 11.57 15.84
CA GLU A 306 -19.27 11.99 15.77
C GLU A 306 -19.76 12.56 17.11
N ARG A 307 -19.37 11.96 18.23
CA ARG A 307 -19.66 12.50 19.57
C ARG A 307 -19.10 13.89 19.77
N ILE A 308 -17.84 14.15 19.35
CA ILE A 308 -17.23 15.47 19.47
C ILE A 308 -18.00 16.46 18.59
N VAL A 309 -18.21 16.13 17.31
CA VAL A 309 -18.90 16.98 16.32
C VAL A 309 -20.30 17.37 16.80
N SER A 310 -21.10 16.39 17.21
CA SER A 310 -22.47 16.60 17.65
C SER A 310 -22.56 17.47 18.91
N ARG A 311 -21.63 17.32 19.87
CA ARG A 311 -21.61 18.10 21.09
C ARG A 311 -21.18 19.54 20.86
N ILE A 312 -20.19 19.78 20.01
CA ILE A 312 -19.79 21.14 19.62
C ILE A 312 -20.91 21.83 18.88
N ALA A 313 -21.53 21.20 17.88
CA ALA A 313 -22.66 21.77 17.17
C ALA A 313 -23.79 22.17 18.12
N HIS A 314 -24.16 21.28 19.03
CA HIS A 314 -25.21 21.55 20.03
C HIS A 314 -24.85 22.74 20.95
N ALA A 315 -23.61 22.81 21.45
CA ALA A 315 -23.15 23.88 22.35
C ALA A 315 -23.25 25.27 21.70
N PHE A 316 -23.09 25.34 20.38
CA PHE A 316 -23.16 26.59 19.62
C PHE A 316 -24.54 26.84 18.95
N GLY A 317 -25.51 25.93 19.13
CA GLY A 317 -26.84 26.04 18.52
C GLY A 317 -26.87 25.74 17.01
N ALA A 318 -25.82 25.12 16.48
CA ALA A 318 -25.75 24.65 15.08
C ALA A 318 -26.26 23.21 14.95
N LYS A 319 -26.44 22.78 13.70
CA LYS A 319 -26.59 21.36 13.35
C LYS A 319 -25.34 20.91 12.61
N ALA A 320 -24.93 19.66 12.83
CA ALA A 320 -23.85 19.07 12.06
C ALA A 320 -24.21 17.65 11.61
N ARG A 321 -23.74 17.28 10.42
CA ARG A 321 -23.80 15.93 9.89
C ARG A 321 -22.37 15.42 9.74
N PHE A 322 -22.07 14.28 10.35
CA PHE A 322 -20.80 13.59 10.25
C PHE A 322 -20.96 12.41 9.30
N THR A 323 -20.02 12.23 8.39
CA THR A 323 -19.94 11.08 7.49
C THR A 323 -18.53 10.51 7.59
N PHE A 324 -18.42 9.21 7.70
CA PHE A 324 -17.14 8.49 7.75
C PHE A 324 -17.09 7.46 6.64
N GLU A 325 -16.01 7.44 5.89
CA GLU A 325 -15.77 6.54 4.79
C GLU A 325 -14.53 5.70 5.10
N LYS A 326 -14.71 4.37 5.11
CA LYS A 326 -13.61 3.43 5.28
C LYS A 326 -12.89 3.22 3.95
N GLY A 327 -11.59 3.43 3.97
CA GLY A 327 -10.69 3.05 2.88
C GLY A 327 -9.95 1.75 3.16
N ASN A 328 -8.66 1.68 2.78
CA ASN A 328 -7.86 0.47 2.93
C ASN A 328 -7.70 0.05 4.39
N ALA A 329 -7.72 -1.25 4.63
CA ALA A 329 -7.34 -1.82 5.91
C ALA A 329 -5.85 -1.60 6.19
N GLY A 330 -5.47 -1.70 7.45
CA GLY A 330 -4.06 -1.66 7.83
C GLY A 330 -3.32 -2.90 7.31
N LEU A 331 -2.10 -2.69 6.85
CA LEU A 331 -1.26 -3.75 6.34
C LEU A 331 -0.52 -4.43 7.48
N ALA A 332 -0.75 -5.73 7.66
CA ALA A 332 -0.10 -6.54 8.68
C ALA A 332 0.55 -7.79 8.07
N ASN A 333 1.84 -7.95 8.27
CA ASN A 333 2.59 -9.10 7.80
C ASN A 333 2.27 -10.37 8.61
N ASP A 334 2.01 -11.47 7.91
CA ASP A 334 1.93 -12.80 8.52
C ASP A 334 3.30 -13.16 9.14
N PRO A 335 3.33 -13.67 10.40
CA PRO A 335 4.59 -13.95 11.08
C PRO A 335 5.46 -15.00 10.39
N MET A 336 4.86 -16.01 9.77
CA MET A 336 5.59 -17.06 9.06
C MET A 336 6.16 -16.55 7.73
N CYS A 337 5.36 -15.82 6.96
CA CYS A 337 5.80 -15.19 5.72
C CYS A 337 6.90 -14.15 5.98
N ALA A 338 6.79 -13.38 7.07
CA ALA A 338 7.81 -12.43 7.50
C ALA A 338 9.14 -13.11 7.85
N GLU A 339 9.10 -14.25 8.55
CA GLU A 339 10.32 -15.01 8.88
C GLU A 339 10.97 -15.63 7.63
N VAL A 340 10.17 -16.14 6.68
CA VAL A 340 10.72 -16.63 5.39
C VAL A 340 11.42 -15.49 4.63
N ALA A 341 10.78 -14.31 4.57
CA ALA A 341 11.38 -13.14 3.92
C ALA A 341 12.65 -12.67 4.65
N ARG A 342 12.64 -12.62 5.99
CA ARG A 342 13.81 -12.27 6.79
C ARG A 342 14.98 -13.23 6.52
N GLN A 343 14.70 -14.53 6.50
CA GLN A 343 15.73 -15.54 6.22
C GLN A 343 16.32 -15.36 4.81
N ALA A 344 15.47 -15.08 3.80
CA ALA A 344 15.94 -14.80 2.45
C ALA A 344 16.86 -13.57 2.40
N VAL A 345 16.54 -12.51 3.15
CA VAL A 345 17.42 -11.33 3.29
C VAL A 345 18.76 -11.72 3.93
N VAL A 346 18.74 -12.52 5.00
CA VAL A 346 19.97 -12.99 5.66
C VAL A 346 20.82 -13.84 4.71
N ASP A 347 20.20 -14.74 3.96
CA ASP A 347 20.91 -15.60 3.00
C ASP A 347 21.56 -14.80 1.86
N MET A 348 20.94 -13.69 1.46
CA MET A 348 21.43 -12.84 0.37
C MET A 348 22.39 -11.74 0.83
N LEU A 349 22.13 -11.10 1.95
CA LEU A 349 22.80 -9.88 2.40
C LEU A 349 23.51 -10.03 3.76
N GLY A 350 23.31 -11.15 4.47
CA GLY A 350 23.74 -11.33 5.85
C GLY A 350 22.81 -10.64 6.86
N GLU A 351 23.04 -10.84 8.16
CA GLU A 351 22.23 -10.23 9.23
C GLU A 351 22.23 -8.69 9.16
N GLN A 352 23.29 -8.08 8.72
CA GLN A 352 23.38 -6.63 8.51
C GLN A 352 22.46 -6.11 7.39
N GLY A 353 21.95 -6.99 6.53
CA GLY A 353 20.95 -6.66 5.50
C GLY A 353 19.53 -6.53 6.04
N VAL A 354 19.28 -6.98 7.28
CA VAL A 354 17.96 -6.87 7.92
C VAL A 354 17.85 -5.53 8.63
N ALA A 355 16.90 -4.68 8.17
CA ALA A 355 16.65 -3.39 8.79
C ALA A 355 15.59 -3.50 9.90
N ASP A 356 15.85 -2.83 11.02
CA ASP A 356 14.83 -2.56 12.02
C ASP A 356 14.07 -1.28 11.65
N TYR A 357 12.87 -1.44 11.10
CA TYR A 357 11.97 -0.34 10.75
C TYR A 357 10.57 -0.65 11.25
N ARG A 358 10.04 0.23 12.08
CA ARG A 358 8.75 0.03 12.77
C ARG A 358 7.55 -0.01 11.82
N GLY A 359 7.65 0.60 10.65
CA GLY A 359 6.54 0.83 9.73
C GLY A 359 6.09 2.29 9.70
N THR A 360 5.03 2.58 8.97
CA THR A 360 4.56 3.94 8.70
C THR A 360 3.05 4.06 8.90
N LEU A 361 2.57 5.30 9.06
CA LEU A 361 1.14 5.60 9.07
C LEU A 361 0.58 5.93 7.66
N SER A 362 1.34 5.67 6.60
CA SER A 362 0.85 5.67 5.22
C SER A 362 -0.10 4.50 4.98
N GLY A 363 -0.95 4.61 3.96
CA GLY A 363 -1.79 3.51 3.47
C GLY A 363 -1.14 2.75 2.33
N GLU A 364 -1.62 1.53 2.07
CA GLU A 364 -1.18 0.68 0.96
C GLU A 364 -2.30 -0.35 0.67
N ASP A 365 -2.73 -0.46 -0.57
CA ASP A 365 -3.83 -1.33 -0.94
C ASP A 365 -3.44 -2.82 -1.04
N PHE A 366 -2.14 -3.14 -0.94
CA PHE A 366 -1.65 -4.52 -0.77
C PHE A 366 -2.31 -5.22 0.44
N SER A 367 -2.76 -4.46 1.43
CA SER A 367 -3.53 -4.96 2.56
C SER A 367 -4.75 -5.77 2.15
N GLU A 368 -5.37 -5.47 1.01
CA GLU A 368 -6.54 -6.18 0.49
C GLU A 368 -6.19 -7.63 0.09
N TYR A 369 -4.99 -7.88 -0.41
CA TYR A 369 -4.51 -9.25 -0.64
C TYR A 369 -4.29 -9.99 0.67
N LEU A 370 -3.72 -9.31 1.68
CA LEU A 370 -3.45 -9.91 3.00
C LEU A 370 -4.71 -10.24 3.79
N ASN A 371 -5.85 -9.62 3.46
CA ASN A 371 -7.15 -9.99 4.02
C ASN A 371 -7.65 -11.36 3.50
N ILE A 372 -7.05 -11.90 2.43
CA ILE A 372 -7.50 -13.13 1.76
C ILE A 372 -6.48 -14.25 1.91
N VAL A 373 -5.20 -13.97 1.72
CA VAL A 373 -4.12 -14.96 1.82
C VAL A 373 -3.01 -14.43 2.74
N PRO A 374 -2.30 -15.32 3.46
CA PRO A 374 -1.14 -14.90 4.24
C PRO A 374 -0.06 -14.31 3.32
N GLY A 375 0.68 -13.33 3.82
CA GLY A 375 1.72 -12.71 3.02
C GLY A 375 2.63 -11.79 3.81
N VAL A 376 3.56 -11.19 3.10
CA VAL A 376 4.51 -10.24 3.66
C VAL A 376 4.73 -9.07 2.71
N PHE A 377 4.79 -7.89 3.28
CA PHE A 377 5.18 -6.66 2.61
C PHE A 377 6.46 -6.13 3.22
N CYS A 378 7.48 -5.98 2.38
CA CYS A 378 8.82 -5.60 2.80
C CYS A 378 9.12 -4.15 2.42
N PHE A 379 9.89 -3.45 3.25
CA PHE A 379 10.44 -2.14 2.91
C PHE A 379 11.89 -2.29 2.44
N VAL A 380 12.15 -1.98 1.18
CA VAL A 380 13.48 -2.03 0.57
C VAL A 380 14.15 -0.66 0.72
N GLY A 381 15.28 -0.63 1.39
CA GLY A 381 15.96 0.60 1.72
C GLY A 381 16.51 1.35 0.51
N THR A 382 16.24 2.65 0.45
CA THR A 382 16.77 3.58 -0.55
C THR A 382 17.41 4.82 0.06
N ARG A 383 17.43 4.93 1.41
CA ARG A 383 18.02 6.10 2.07
C ARG A 383 19.48 6.28 1.67
N ASN A 384 19.76 7.39 1.02
CA ASN A 384 21.12 7.85 0.74
C ASN A 384 21.51 8.87 1.82
N PRO A 385 22.58 8.64 2.59
CA PRO A 385 23.03 9.57 3.63
C PRO A 385 23.59 10.88 3.09
N GLU A 386 23.82 10.96 1.79
CA GLU A 386 24.40 12.15 1.11
C GLU A 386 23.32 13.12 0.59
N VAL A 387 22.01 12.76 0.71
CA VAL A 387 20.87 13.56 0.24
C VAL A 387 19.95 13.92 1.40
#